data_ff4d2881c1880473c76113b3dae4a8f3
#
_entry.id   ff4d2881c1880473c76113b3dae4a8f3
#
_cell.length_a   1.000
_cell.length_b   1.000
_cell.length_c   1.000
_cell.angle_alpha   90.00
_cell.angle_beta   90.00
_cell.angle_gamma   90.00
#
_symmetry.space_group_name_H-M   'P 1'
#
loop_
_entity.id
_entity.type
_entity.pdbx_description
1 polymer ?
#
loop_
_entity_poly.entity_id
_entity_poly.type
_entity_poly.pdbx_seq_one_letter_code
_entity_poly.pdbx_strand_id
1 'polypeptide(L)'
;GNEHLCGKRIILGMNKPIERQGGFAEYVSIPDQNIYELPKTLEMKEAPIAEPTAVSLHAVELAEKAYYKSLKDSKVLVIGGGAIGLLSGLILSKVKGCKEMMIVDLNEKRLKECSKYLDAQTLKPDSKNVMNDHFDIVFDTVGMEVTRQQAIKAVKPGGIIIHIGL
;
A
#
# COMPACT_ATOMS: atom_id res chain seq x y z
N GLY A 1 15.81 -4.18 -12.91
CA GLY A 1 15.71 -5.49 -12.45
C GLY A 1 14.95 -5.77 -11.19
N ASN A 2 15.40 -6.82 -10.52
CA ASN A 2 14.75 -7.35 -9.31
C ASN A 2 15.70 -7.22 -8.10
N GLU A 3 16.40 -6.11 -7.99
CA GLU A 3 17.42 -5.85 -6.95
C GLU A 3 16.81 -5.95 -5.55
N HIS A 4 15.54 -5.60 -5.40
CA HIS A 4 14.79 -5.73 -4.14
C HIS A 4 14.65 -7.19 -3.65
N LEU A 5 14.82 -8.19 -4.54
CA LEU A 5 14.81 -9.61 -4.20
C LEU A 5 16.21 -10.16 -3.88
N CYS A 6 17.28 -9.35 -4.00
CA CYS A 6 18.63 -9.81 -3.73
C CYS A 6 18.81 -10.14 -2.24
N GLY A 7 19.26 -11.36 -1.95
CA GLY A 7 19.54 -11.79 -0.57
C GLY A 7 20.69 -11.04 0.11
N LYS A 8 21.51 -10.34 -0.67
CA LYS A 8 22.63 -9.50 -0.20
C LYS A 8 22.33 -8.00 -0.30
N ARG A 9 21.05 -7.62 -0.49
CA ARG A 9 20.69 -6.20 -0.57
C ARG A 9 21.01 -5.47 0.73
N ILE A 10 21.43 -4.24 0.60
CA ILE A 10 21.65 -3.32 1.72
C ILE A 10 20.54 -2.27 1.67
N ILE A 11 19.85 -2.08 2.78
CA ILE A 11 18.79 -1.08 2.90
C ILE A 11 19.29 0.01 3.84
N LEU A 12 19.20 1.27 3.40
CA LEU A 12 19.56 2.44 4.22
C LEU A 12 18.72 2.48 5.51
N GLY A 13 19.39 2.68 6.64
CA GLY A 13 18.73 2.76 7.94
C GLY A 13 18.32 1.43 8.55
N MET A 14 18.60 0.30 7.92
CA MET A 14 18.38 -1.03 8.49
C MET A 14 19.67 -1.69 8.98
N ASN A 15 19.59 -2.32 10.14
CA ASN A 15 20.75 -2.87 10.83
C ASN A 15 21.11 -4.32 10.43
N LYS A 16 20.29 -5.00 9.65
CA LYS A 16 20.55 -6.40 9.26
C LYS A 16 20.14 -6.63 7.80
N PRO A 17 20.86 -7.47 7.06
CA PRO A 17 22.06 -8.23 7.44
C PRO A 17 23.34 -7.40 7.45
N ILE A 18 23.38 -6.20 6.86
CA ILE A 18 24.54 -5.31 6.80
C ILE A 18 24.11 -3.94 7.28
N GLU A 19 24.77 -3.45 8.32
CA GLU A 19 24.51 -2.12 8.87
C GLU A 19 24.86 -1.03 7.85
N ARG A 20 23.90 -0.17 7.56
CA ARG A 20 24.12 1.07 6.83
C ARG A 20 23.32 2.18 7.46
N GLN A 21 23.99 3.29 7.72
CA GLN A 21 23.35 4.47 8.32
C GLN A 21 22.23 4.99 7.42
N GLY A 22 21.15 5.47 8.02
CA GLY A 22 19.99 6.03 7.34
C GLY A 22 20.07 7.54 7.16
N GLY A 23 18.95 8.13 6.75
CA GLY A 23 18.84 9.55 6.45
C GLY A 23 18.55 10.47 7.66
N PHE A 24 18.52 9.97 8.91
CA PHE A 24 18.44 10.82 10.11
C PHE A 24 19.81 11.41 10.45
N ALA A 25 20.33 12.26 9.56
CA ALA A 25 21.64 12.87 9.66
C ALA A 25 21.70 14.15 8.80
N GLU A 26 22.61 15.04 9.10
CA GLU A 26 22.89 16.22 8.26
C GLU A 26 23.50 15.82 6.91
N TYR A 27 24.25 14.71 6.91
CA TYR A 27 24.91 14.16 5.73
C TYR A 27 24.72 12.66 5.67
N VAL A 28 24.51 12.12 4.48
CA VAL A 28 24.42 10.70 4.20
C VAL A 28 25.26 10.36 2.97
N SER A 29 26.03 9.26 3.06
CA SER A 29 26.81 8.75 1.93
C SER A 29 26.04 7.62 1.26
N ILE A 30 25.64 7.80 0.01
CA ILE A 30 24.93 6.82 -0.82
C ILE A 30 25.55 6.75 -2.22
N PRO A 31 25.50 5.59 -2.89
CA PRO A 31 25.91 5.47 -4.28
C PRO A 31 25.08 6.42 -5.17
N ASP A 32 25.73 7.07 -6.13
CA ASP A 32 25.12 8.01 -7.05
C ASP A 32 23.96 7.41 -7.86
N GLN A 33 24.08 6.15 -8.24
CA GLN A 33 23.03 5.40 -8.93
C GLN A 33 21.72 5.22 -8.15
N ASN A 34 21.74 5.52 -6.85
CA ASN A 34 20.57 5.47 -5.96
C ASN A 34 19.98 6.86 -5.68
N ILE A 35 20.49 7.88 -6.36
CA ILE A 35 20.01 9.26 -6.26
C ILE A 35 19.08 9.54 -7.43
N TYR A 36 17.92 10.08 -7.15
CA TYR A 36 16.95 10.50 -8.15
C TYR A 36 16.73 12.02 -8.03
N GLU A 37 16.83 12.70 -9.14
CA GLU A 37 16.49 14.13 -9.19
C GLU A 37 14.97 14.30 -8.99
N LEU A 38 14.61 15.26 -8.15
CA LEU A 38 13.20 15.61 -7.98
C LEU A 38 12.72 16.39 -9.20
N PRO A 39 11.51 16.07 -9.71
CA PRO A 39 10.87 16.89 -10.72
C PRO A 39 10.77 18.35 -10.24
N LYS A 40 11.01 19.32 -11.12
CA LYS A 40 10.92 20.75 -10.78
C LYS A 40 9.55 21.20 -10.28
N THR A 41 8.51 20.40 -10.55
CA THR A 41 7.13 20.64 -10.13
C THR A 41 6.82 20.11 -8.72
N LEU A 42 7.74 19.34 -8.11
CA LEU A 42 7.56 18.75 -6.78
C LEU A 42 8.29 19.59 -5.74
N GLU A 43 7.57 20.05 -4.72
CA GLU A 43 8.18 20.76 -3.61
C GLU A 43 8.98 19.81 -2.70
N MET A 44 10.08 20.29 -2.15
CA MET A 44 10.95 19.48 -1.26
C MET A 44 10.17 18.86 -0.07
N LYS A 45 9.18 19.58 0.47
CA LYS A 45 8.34 19.07 1.58
C LYS A 45 7.45 17.89 1.19
N GLU A 46 7.19 17.71 -0.11
CA GLU A 46 6.35 16.62 -0.65
C GLU A 46 7.18 15.38 -1.01
N ALA A 47 8.48 15.58 -1.26
CA ALA A 47 9.39 14.52 -1.69
C ALA A 47 9.40 13.26 -0.79
N PRO A 48 9.30 13.35 0.55
CA PRO A 48 9.31 12.18 1.41
C PRO A 48 8.17 11.19 1.17
N ILE A 49 7.07 11.63 0.52
CA ILE A 49 5.94 10.73 0.21
C ILE A 49 6.25 9.77 -0.95
N ALA A 50 7.33 10.01 -1.71
CA ALA A 50 7.70 9.18 -2.84
C ALA A 50 8.02 7.74 -2.44
N GLU A 51 8.69 7.53 -1.31
CA GLU A 51 9.05 6.19 -0.83
C GLU A 51 7.81 5.33 -0.51
N PRO A 52 6.89 5.75 0.38
CA PRO A 52 5.68 4.97 0.65
C PRO A 52 4.75 4.86 -0.57
N THR A 53 4.80 5.83 -1.50
CA THR A 53 4.08 5.73 -2.77
C THR A 53 4.65 4.63 -3.64
N ALA A 54 5.97 4.47 -3.71
CA ALA A 54 6.61 3.39 -4.46
C ALA A 54 6.25 2.02 -3.90
N VAL A 55 6.18 1.86 -2.57
CA VAL A 55 5.70 0.62 -1.91
C VAL A 55 4.27 0.31 -2.34
N SER A 56 3.39 1.30 -2.27
CA SER A 56 1.98 1.16 -2.62
C SER A 56 1.78 0.86 -4.12
N LEU A 57 2.54 1.52 -4.99
CA LEU A 57 2.50 1.29 -6.43
C LEU A 57 2.94 -0.13 -6.78
N HIS A 58 4.06 -0.57 -6.19
CA HIS A 58 4.55 -1.93 -6.41
C HIS A 58 3.52 -2.99 -5.98
N ALA A 59 2.87 -2.81 -4.83
CA ALA A 59 1.82 -3.71 -4.36
C ALA A 59 0.61 -3.75 -5.32
N VAL A 60 0.18 -2.61 -5.85
CA VAL A 60 -0.92 -2.54 -6.83
C VAL A 60 -0.53 -3.19 -8.15
N GLU A 61 0.72 -3.00 -8.63
CA GLU A 61 1.23 -3.66 -9.83
C GLU A 61 1.34 -5.18 -9.66
N LEU A 62 1.72 -5.67 -8.48
CA LEU A 62 1.70 -7.10 -8.18
C LEU A 62 0.28 -7.66 -8.24
N ALA A 63 -0.70 -6.95 -7.68
CA ALA A 63 -2.10 -7.35 -7.77
C ALA A 63 -2.58 -7.41 -9.23
N GLU A 64 -2.25 -6.40 -10.04
CA GLU A 64 -2.61 -6.35 -11.46
C GLU A 64 -2.01 -7.51 -12.27
N LYS A 65 -0.77 -7.89 -11.95
CA LYS A 65 -0.10 -9.03 -12.60
C LYS A 65 -0.63 -10.39 -12.17
N ALA A 66 -1.03 -10.50 -10.88
CA ALA A 66 -1.46 -11.77 -10.30
C ALA A 66 -2.94 -12.07 -10.53
N TYR A 67 -3.77 -11.04 -10.69
CA TYR A 67 -5.21 -11.22 -10.85
C TYR A 67 -5.62 -11.23 -12.31
N TYR A 68 -6.50 -12.17 -12.68
CA TYR A 68 -6.90 -12.41 -14.07
C TYR A 68 -7.87 -11.38 -14.66
N LYS A 69 -8.49 -10.53 -13.82
CA LYS A 69 -9.37 -9.44 -14.24
C LYS A 69 -8.69 -8.08 -14.14
N SER A 70 -9.20 -7.11 -14.88
CA SER A 70 -8.80 -5.71 -14.73
C SER A 70 -9.12 -5.18 -13.33
N LEU A 71 -8.21 -4.40 -12.75
CA LEU A 71 -8.44 -3.72 -11.47
C LEU A 71 -9.63 -2.75 -11.54
N LYS A 72 -9.90 -2.20 -12.73
CA LYS A 72 -11.03 -1.30 -12.98
C LYS A 72 -12.39 -1.97 -12.70
N ASP A 73 -12.48 -3.27 -12.98
CA ASP A 73 -13.71 -4.07 -12.88
C ASP A 73 -13.71 -4.96 -11.64
N SER A 74 -12.79 -4.71 -10.71
CA SER A 74 -12.60 -5.50 -9.49
C SER A 74 -13.17 -4.79 -8.27
N LYS A 75 -13.71 -5.59 -7.33
CA LYS A 75 -14.09 -5.13 -6.00
C LYS A 75 -12.90 -5.25 -5.06
N VAL A 76 -12.46 -4.14 -4.51
CA VAL A 76 -11.23 -4.08 -3.73
C VAL A 76 -11.51 -3.70 -2.28
N LEU A 77 -10.92 -4.44 -1.36
CA LEU A 77 -10.86 -4.09 0.06
C LEU A 77 -9.44 -3.65 0.42
N VAL A 78 -9.32 -2.51 1.10
CA VAL A 78 -8.07 -2.07 1.73
C VAL A 78 -8.26 -2.11 3.25
N ILE A 79 -7.49 -2.95 3.92
CA ILE A 79 -7.47 -3.05 5.38
C ILE A 79 -6.35 -2.14 5.89
N GLY A 80 -6.74 -1.08 6.61
CA GLY A 80 -5.88 -0.01 7.08
C GLY A 80 -6.01 1.27 6.25
N GLY A 81 -6.46 2.36 6.88
CA GLY A 81 -6.58 3.71 6.29
C GLY A 81 -5.40 4.62 6.62
N GLY A 82 -4.23 4.04 6.92
CA GLY A 82 -2.98 4.77 7.13
C GLY A 82 -2.37 5.27 5.81
N ALA A 83 -1.11 5.74 5.87
CA ALA A 83 -0.42 6.28 4.69
C ALA A 83 -0.39 5.29 3.53
N ILE A 84 0.01 4.04 3.76
CA ILE A 84 0.08 3.00 2.73
C ILE A 84 -1.32 2.68 2.17
N GLY A 85 -2.34 2.55 3.05
CA GLY A 85 -3.69 2.26 2.58
C GLY A 85 -4.30 3.39 1.76
N LEU A 86 -4.12 4.65 2.19
CA LEU A 86 -4.58 5.82 1.44
C LEU A 86 -3.87 5.92 0.09
N LEU A 87 -2.54 5.76 0.05
CA LEU A 87 -1.75 5.81 -1.18
C LEU A 87 -2.15 4.66 -2.14
N SER A 88 -2.32 3.44 -1.62
CA SER A 88 -2.83 2.32 -2.42
C SER A 88 -4.21 2.62 -3.01
N GLY A 89 -5.11 3.17 -2.20
CA GLY A 89 -6.44 3.60 -2.65
C GLY A 89 -6.37 4.68 -3.74
N LEU A 90 -5.49 5.66 -3.60
CA LEU A 90 -5.27 6.70 -4.62
C LEU A 90 -4.78 6.11 -5.94
N ILE A 91 -3.80 5.20 -5.89
CA ILE A 91 -3.28 4.52 -7.08
C ILE A 91 -4.39 3.68 -7.73
N LEU A 92 -5.10 2.87 -6.93
CA LEU A 92 -6.21 2.05 -7.42
C LEU A 92 -7.29 2.90 -8.12
N SER A 93 -7.73 4.00 -7.50
CA SER A 93 -8.82 4.82 -8.04
C SER A 93 -8.36 5.73 -9.18
N LYS A 94 -7.27 6.49 -8.98
CA LYS A 94 -6.86 7.56 -9.92
C LYS A 94 -5.98 7.07 -11.06
N VAL A 95 -5.18 6.02 -10.83
CA VAL A 95 -4.26 5.49 -11.86
C VAL A 95 -4.86 4.27 -12.55
N LYS A 96 -5.45 3.34 -11.79
CA LYS A 96 -5.98 2.07 -12.30
C LYS A 96 -7.48 2.10 -12.61
N GLY A 97 -8.18 3.15 -12.18
CA GLY A 97 -9.60 3.36 -12.47
C GLY A 97 -10.56 2.43 -11.72
N CYS A 98 -10.12 1.82 -10.61
CA CYS A 98 -10.96 1.00 -9.74
C CYS A 98 -12.13 1.83 -9.20
N LYS A 99 -13.35 1.31 -9.35
CA LYS A 99 -14.59 2.03 -8.98
C LYS A 99 -15.23 1.48 -7.70
N GLU A 100 -15.08 0.19 -7.43
CA GLU A 100 -15.67 -0.46 -6.27
C GLU A 100 -14.58 -0.72 -5.21
N MET A 101 -14.44 0.20 -4.28
CA MET A 101 -13.43 0.11 -3.23
C MET A 101 -14.03 0.36 -1.86
N MET A 102 -13.60 -0.45 -0.90
CA MET A 102 -13.88 -0.29 0.52
C MET A 102 -12.58 -0.15 1.30
N ILE A 103 -12.56 0.76 2.28
CA ILE A 103 -11.44 0.93 3.21
C ILE A 103 -11.94 0.71 4.62
N VAL A 104 -11.23 -0.10 5.39
CA VAL A 104 -11.53 -0.34 6.81
C VAL A 104 -10.38 0.07 7.70
N ASP A 105 -10.67 0.77 8.79
CA ASP A 105 -9.71 1.16 9.84
C ASP A 105 -10.42 1.30 11.17
N LEU A 106 -9.72 1.04 12.28
CA LEU A 106 -10.24 1.30 13.64
C LEU A 106 -10.33 2.79 13.94
N ASN A 107 -9.50 3.60 13.29
CA ASN A 107 -9.36 5.03 13.53
C ASN A 107 -10.27 5.85 12.60
N GLU A 108 -11.32 6.43 13.17
CA GLU A 108 -12.29 7.27 12.44
C GLU A 108 -11.67 8.48 11.73
N LYS A 109 -10.59 9.06 12.30
CA LYS A 109 -9.91 10.20 11.67
C LYS A 109 -9.25 9.77 10.36
N ARG A 110 -8.64 8.58 10.32
CA ARG A 110 -8.06 8.01 9.10
C ARG A 110 -9.13 7.73 8.05
N LEU A 111 -10.26 7.16 8.46
CA LEU A 111 -11.40 6.93 7.57
C LEU A 111 -11.93 8.23 6.97
N LYS A 112 -12.06 9.30 7.79
CA LYS A 112 -12.44 10.63 7.31
C LYS A 112 -11.43 11.22 6.32
N GLU A 113 -10.13 11.04 6.57
CA GLU A 113 -9.11 11.47 5.61
C GLU A 113 -9.22 10.69 4.30
N CYS A 114 -9.38 9.36 4.34
CA CYS A 114 -9.60 8.56 3.14
C CYS A 114 -10.82 9.07 2.33
N SER A 115 -11.93 9.35 2.98
CA SER A 115 -13.16 9.83 2.32
C SER A 115 -13.02 11.23 1.67
N LYS A 116 -12.03 12.04 2.05
CA LYS A 116 -11.78 13.33 1.39
C LYS A 116 -11.16 13.18 0.00
N TYR A 117 -10.36 12.15 -0.19
CA TYR A 117 -9.54 11.97 -1.39
C TYR A 117 -10.02 10.86 -2.30
N LEU A 118 -10.84 9.94 -1.76
CA LEU A 118 -11.26 8.72 -2.43
C LEU A 118 -12.79 8.62 -2.46
N ASP A 119 -13.30 8.24 -3.61
CA ASP A 119 -14.69 7.76 -3.75
C ASP A 119 -14.70 6.26 -3.37
N ALA A 120 -14.66 6.01 -2.06
CA ALA A 120 -14.59 4.68 -1.48
C ALA A 120 -15.50 4.59 -0.27
N GLN A 121 -16.12 3.45 -0.07
CA GLN A 121 -16.83 3.17 1.18
C GLN A 121 -15.84 3.02 2.32
N THR A 122 -16.02 3.76 3.42
CA THR A 122 -15.15 3.68 4.59
C THR A 122 -15.92 3.18 5.81
N LEU A 123 -15.41 2.13 6.46
CA LEU A 123 -16.09 1.46 7.56
C LEU A 123 -15.12 1.05 8.67
N LYS A 124 -15.64 0.88 9.90
CA LYS A 124 -14.93 0.15 10.95
C LYS A 124 -14.96 -1.36 10.69
N PRO A 125 -13.89 -2.10 11.05
CA PRO A 125 -13.80 -3.53 10.76
C PRO A 125 -14.80 -4.42 11.53
N ASP A 126 -15.38 -3.91 12.60
CA ASP A 126 -16.43 -4.55 13.40
C ASP A 126 -17.85 -4.37 12.81
N SER A 127 -17.96 -3.59 11.75
CA SER A 127 -19.24 -3.37 11.08
C SER A 127 -19.69 -4.66 10.37
N LYS A 128 -20.98 -5.01 10.51
CA LYS A 128 -21.62 -6.14 9.79
C LYS A 128 -21.59 -5.98 8.27
N ASN A 129 -21.12 -4.83 7.79
CA ASN A 129 -21.04 -4.47 6.36
C ASN A 129 -19.71 -4.90 5.71
N VAL A 130 -18.73 -5.39 6.47
CA VAL A 130 -17.54 -6.02 5.88
C VAL A 130 -17.91 -7.45 5.53
N MET A 131 -18.19 -7.68 4.26
CA MET A 131 -18.74 -8.94 3.76
C MET A 131 -17.65 -10.01 3.61
N ASN A 132 -18.00 -11.26 3.92
CA ASN A 132 -17.16 -12.42 3.63
C ASN A 132 -17.31 -12.80 2.14
N ASP A 133 -16.27 -13.44 1.59
CA ASP A 133 -16.25 -13.99 0.21
C ASP A 133 -16.73 -13.00 -0.85
N HIS A 134 -16.40 -11.70 -0.68
CA HIS A 134 -16.98 -10.64 -1.50
C HIS A 134 -15.98 -9.95 -2.42
N PHE A 135 -14.75 -9.76 -1.96
CA PHE A 135 -13.78 -8.94 -2.67
C PHE A 135 -12.91 -9.76 -3.61
N ASP A 136 -12.69 -9.21 -4.79
CA ASP A 136 -11.77 -9.76 -5.78
C ASP A 136 -10.32 -9.69 -5.30
N ILE A 137 -9.97 -8.57 -4.66
CA ILE A 137 -8.62 -8.27 -4.20
C ILE A 137 -8.69 -7.64 -2.82
N VAL A 138 -7.85 -8.10 -1.92
CA VAL A 138 -7.72 -7.53 -0.57
C VAL A 138 -6.28 -7.07 -0.35
N PHE A 139 -6.10 -5.81 0.02
CA PHE A 139 -4.82 -5.27 0.45
C PHE A 139 -4.80 -5.20 1.98
N ASP A 140 -3.91 -5.95 2.62
CA ASP A 140 -3.64 -5.83 4.05
C ASP A 140 -2.41 -4.93 4.26
N THR A 141 -2.67 -3.68 4.64
CA THR A 141 -1.65 -2.66 4.89
C THR A 141 -1.29 -2.51 6.37
N VAL A 142 -1.82 -3.40 7.22
CA VAL A 142 -1.60 -3.40 8.68
C VAL A 142 -0.63 -4.49 9.11
N GLY A 143 -0.84 -5.74 8.62
CA GLY A 143 0.07 -6.86 8.86
C GLY A 143 -0.14 -7.61 10.18
N MET A 144 -1.21 -7.33 10.93
CA MET A 144 -1.53 -8.03 12.16
C MET A 144 -2.21 -9.37 11.87
N GLU A 145 -2.13 -10.33 12.80
CA GLU A 145 -2.82 -11.62 12.67
C GLU A 145 -4.33 -11.44 12.42
N VAL A 146 -4.97 -10.55 13.18
CA VAL A 146 -6.41 -10.26 13.03
C VAL A 146 -6.75 -9.71 11.65
N THR A 147 -5.90 -8.87 11.06
CA THR A 147 -6.14 -8.31 9.72
C THR A 147 -5.89 -9.32 8.63
N ARG A 148 -4.93 -10.21 8.80
CA ARG A 148 -4.70 -11.36 7.90
C ARG A 148 -5.89 -12.31 7.88
N GLN A 149 -6.43 -12.65 9.06
CA GLN A 149 -7.66 -13.45 9.17
C GLN A 149 -8.87 -12.76 8.54
N GLN A 150 -8.99 -11.44 8.71
CA GLN A 150 -10.04 -10.65 8.08
C GLN A 150 -9.89 -10.66 6.56
N ALA A 151 -8.66 -10.52 6.04
CA ALA A 151 -8.40 -10.57 4.60
C ALA A 151 -8.81 -11.93 3.99
N ILE A 152 -8.46 -13.03 4.67
CA ILE A 152 -8.84 -14.40 4.25
C ILE A 152 -10.36 -14.57 4.20
N LYS A 153 -11.09 -14.03 5.18
CA LYS A 153 -12.57 -14.12 5.20
C LYS A 153 -13.22 -13.24 4.13
N ALA A 154 -12.63 -12.09 3.83
CA ALA A 154 -13.20 -11.10 2.93
C ALA A 154 -12.97 -11.42 1.45
N VAL A 155 -11.86 -12.08 1.12
CA VAL A 155 -11.53 -12.43 -0.26
C VAL A 155 -12.43 -13.56 -0.74
N LYS A 156 -12.96 -13.43 -1.95
CA LYS A 156 -13.79 -14.49 -2.57
C LYS A 156 -12.93 -15.65 -3.10
N PRO A 157 -13.51 -16.81 -3.35
CA PRO A 157 -12.83 -17.91 -4.04
C PRO A 157 -12.22 -17.43 -5.38
N GLY A 158 -10.95 -17.73 -5.61
CA GLY A 158 -10.21 -17.26 -6.79
C GLY A 158 -9.75 -15.80 -6.74
N GLY A 159 -10.04 -15.08 -5.65
CA GLY A 159 -9.50 -13.75 -5.38
C GLY A 159 -8.06 -13.81 -4.85
N ILE A 160 -7.45 -12.65 -4.67
CA ILE A 160 -6.07 -12.54 -4.19
C ILE A 160 -5.95 -11.62 -2.99
N ILE A 161 -4.94 -11.87 -2.17
CA ILE A 161 -4.57 -11.02 -1.03
C ILE A 161 -3.16 -10.51 -1.25
N ILE A 162 -2.95 -9.22 -1.08
CA ILE A 162 -1.64 -8.56 -1.09
C ILE A 162 -1.32 -8.11 0.33
N HIS A 163 -0.35 -8.74 0.96
CA HIS A 163 0.15 -8.33 2.27
C HIS A 163 1.27 -7.32 2.09
N ILE A 164 1.08 -6.10 2.61
CA ILE A 164 2.06 -5.02 2.59
C ILE A 164 2.56 -4.75 4.02
N GLY A 165 1.68 -4.85 5.00
CA GLY A 165 2.02 -4.72 6.42
C GLY A 165 2.89 -5.88 6.90
N LEU A 166 3.88 -5.55 7.75
CA LEU A 166 4.86 -6.49 8.33
C LEU A 166 4.53 -6.80 9.80
#